data_89b701b8f764343867ba206907135a8f
#
_entry.id   89b701b8f764343867ba206907135a8f
#
_cell.length_a   1.000
_cell.length_b   1.000
_cell.length_c   1.000
_cell.angle_alpha   90.00
_cell.angle_beta   90.00
_cell.angle_gamma   90.00
#
_symmetry.space_group_name_H-M   'P 1'
#
loop_
_entity.id
_entity.type
_entity.pdbx_description
1 polymer ?
#
loop_
_entity_poly.entity_id
_entity_poly.type
_entity_poly.pdbx_seq_one_letter_code
_entity_poly.pdbx_strand_id
1 'polypeptide(L)'
;SGTFPVQCALKLAPMLFTRPGELRKAEWASIDLDKAEWRYRVSKTKTDHLVPLPHQAVVILRDLNALTGSGRYVFPGARTSSRPMSDAAINAALRRLGYDTKTEITGHGFRAMARTILHEELDQKPEVIEHQLSHSVPDALGTAYNRTKFLRERQVMMQTWSDYLDKIKAGAEVLELRGRAA
;
A
#
# COMPACT_ATOMS: atom_id res chain seq x y z
N SER A 1 10.31 10.27 -8.32
CA SER A 1 9.85 11.59 -8.77
C SER A 1 9.01 12.26 -7.67
N GLY A 2 9.35 13.50 -7.27
CA GLY A 2 8.70 14.24 -6.17
C GLY A 2 9.49 14.22 -4.86
N THR A 3 8.92 14.80 -3.79
CA THR A 3 9.52 14.81 -2.46
C THR A 3 9.65 13.39 -1.89
N PHE A 4 10.54 13.22 -0.91
CA PHE A 4 10.74 11.89 -0.30
C PHE A 4 9.44 11.25 0.23
N PRO A 5 8.53 11.97 0.93
CA PRO A 5 7.24 11.41 1.30
C PRO A 5 6.38 10.93 0.12
N VAL A 6 6.41 11.65 -1.01
CA VAL A 6 5.68 11.23 -2.22
C VAL A 6 6.30 9.97 -2.83
N GLN A 7 7.63 9.87 -2.84
CA GLN A 7 8.33 8.66 -3.31
C GLN A 7 8.00 7.45 -2.44
N CYS A 8 7.99 7.61 -1.12
CA CYS A 8 7.59 6.56 -0.18
C CYS A 8 6.13 6.15 -0.39
N ALA A 9 5.21 7.11 -0.54
CA ALA A 9 3.80 6.81 -0.82
C ALA A 9 3.63 6.05 -2.14
N LEU A 10 4.38 6.41 -3.18
CA LEU A 10 4.34 5.74 -4.47
C LEU A 10 4.85 4.29 -4.40
N LYS A 11 5.87 4.01 -3.58
CA LYS A 11 6.36 2.63 -3.33
C LYS A 11 5.36 1.82 -2.51
N LEU A 12 4.77 2.44 -1.49
CA LEU A 12 3.83 1.77 -0.59
C LEU A 12 2.45 1.54 -1.22
N ALA A 13 2.04 2.35 -2.21
CA ALA A 13 0.74 2.21 -2.85
C ALA A 13 0.51 0.83 -3.49
N PRO A 14 1.38 0.28 -4.35
CA PRO A 14 1.25 -1.07 -4.88
C PRO A 14 1.50 -2.14 -3.81
N MET A 15 2.41 -1.90 -2.88
CA MET A 15 2.80 -2.87 -1.84
C MET A 15 1.68 -3.15 -0.84
N LEU A 16 0.98 -2.12 -0.39
CA LEU A 16 -0.09 -2.24 0.60
C LEU A 16 -1.48 -2.34 -0.04
N PHE A 17 -1.62 -1.92 -1.29
CA PHE A 17 -2.84 -1.86 -2.10
C PHE A 17 -4.10 -1.44 -1.32
N THR A 18 -3.92 -0.54 -0.35
CA THR A 18 -5.02 0.12 0.35
C THR A 18 -5.68 1.18 -0.53
N ARG A 19 -6.84 1.71 -0.13
CA ARG A 19 -7.43 2.83 -0.89
C ARG A 19 -6.49 4.03 -0.86
N PRO A 20 -6.27 4.74 -2.00
CA PRO A 20 -5.37 5.90 -2.04
C PRO A 20 -5.72 6.98 -1.02
N GLY A 21 -7.02 7.17 -0.76
CA GLY A 21 -7.50 8.10 0.25
C GLY A 21 -7.13 7.72 1.68
N GLU A 22 -7.04 6.41 1.99
CA GLU A 22 -6.59 5.92 3.28
C GLU A 22 -5.07 6.07 3.41
N LEU A 23 -4.31 5.63 2.39
CA LEU A 23 -2.85 5.72 2.40
C LEU A 23 -2.40 7.18 2.62
N ARG A 24 -2.88 8.12 1.80
CA ARG A 24 -2.44 9.52 1.90
C ARG A 24 -2.77 10.20 3.23
N LYS A 25 -3.82 9.73 3.93
CA LYS A 25 -4.27 10.23 5.23
C LYS A 25 -3.71 9.45 6.42
N ALA A 26 -2.81 8.49 6.18
CA ALA A 26 -2.23 7.70 7.25
C ALA A 26 -1.59 8.60 8.31
N GLU A 27 -1.85 8.30 9.57
CA GLU A 27 -1.32 9.01 10.74
C GLU A 27 -0.35 8.10 11.48
N TRP A 28 0.73 8.67 11.99
CA TRP A 28 1.73 7.91 12.75
C TRP A 28 1.14 7.23 13.98
N ALA A 29 0.18 7.86 14.64
CA ALA A 29 -0.52 7.29 15.79
C ALA A 29 -1.29 5.98 15.49
N SER A 30 -1.55 5.71 14.21
CA SER A 30 -2.25 4.50 13.75
C SER A 30 -1.30 3.37 13.28
N ILE A 31 0.01 3.59 13.31
CA ILE A 31 1.03 2.64 12.84
C ILE A 31 1.87 2.15 14.02
N ASP A 32 1.91 0.85 14.21
CA ASP A 32 2.81 0.18 15.13
C ASP A 32 3.91 -0.53 14.32
N LEU A 33 5.09 0.11 14.24
CA LEU A 33 6.21 -0.42 13.45
C LEU A 33 6.85 -1.65 14.07
N ASP A 34 6.73 -1.85 15.38
CA ASP A 34 7.31 -3.00 16.08
C ASP A 34 6.43 -4.24 15.91
N LYS A 35 5.11 -4.06 15.89
CA LYS A 35 4.15 -5.13 15.54
C LYS A 35 3.96 -5.29 14.04
N ALA A 36 4.52 -4.41 13.22
CA ALA A 36 4.30 -4.35 11.78
C ALA A 36 2.82 -4.30 11.41
N GLU A 37 2.08 -3.38 12.02
CA GLU A 37 0.64 -3.22 11.85
C GLU A 37 0.26 -1.77 11.60
N TRP A 38 -0.69 -1.56 10.68
CA TRP A 38 -1.37 -0.28 10.50
C TRP A 38 -2.86 -0.46 10.75
N ARG A 39 -3.41 0.27 11.71
CA ARG A 39 -4.81 0.19 12.14
C ARG A 39 -5.52 1.50 11.86
N TYR A 40 -6.61 1.48 11.10
CA TYR A 40 -7.37 2.68 10.82
C TYR A 40 -8.86 2.38 10.63
N ARG A 41 -9.67 3.42 10.72
CA ARG A 41 -11.10 3.33 10.41
C ARG A 41 -11.34 3.70 8.96
N VAL A 42 -11.90 2.77 8.20
CA VAL A 42 -12.17 2.95 6.77
C VAL A 42 -13.17 4.07 6.56
N SER A 43 -12.79 5.08 5.76
CA SER A 43 -13.63 6.28 5.56
C SER A 43 -14.98 5.96 4.92
N LYS A 44 -15.02 5.02 3.98
CA LYS A 44 -16.22 4.64 3.22
C LYS A 44 -17.20 3.80 4.03
N THR A 45 -16.73 2.76 4.71
CA THR A 45 -17.57 1.77 5.40
C THR A 45 -17.70 2.02 6.90
N LYS A 46 -16.91 2.94 7.44
CA LYS A 46 -16.83 3.24 8.89
C LYS A 46 -16.48 2.02 9.76
N THR A 47 -15.80 1.05 9.20
CA THR A 47 -15.32 -0.16 9.87
C THR A 47 -13.84 -0.04 10.22
N ASP A 48 -13.42 -0.65 11.31
CA ASP A 48 -12.02 -0.71 11.65
C ASP A 48 -11.31 -1.73 10.77
N HIS A 49 -10.13 -1.39 10.30
CA HIS A 49 -9.31 -2.22 9.44
C HIS A 49 -7.88 -2.29 9.95
N LEU A 50 -7.29 -3.47 9.90
CA LEU A 50 -5.90 -3.73 10.21
C LEU A 50 -5.18 -4.16 8.92
N VAL A 51 -4.07 -3.52 8.60
CA VAL A 51 -3.19 -3.88 7.49
C VAL A 51 -1.89 -4.43 8.07
N PRO A 52 -1.58 -5.72 7.88
CA PRO A 52 -0.25 -6.26 8.16
C PRO A 52 0.78 -5.61 7.23
N LEU A 53 1.88 -5.16 7.80
CA LEU A 53 2.95 -4.51 7.04
C LEU A 53 4.04 -5.53 6.72
N PRO A 54 4.36 -5.79 5.44
CA PRO A 54 5.50 -6.60 5.07
C PRO A 54 6.81 -5.91 5.46
N HIS A 55 7.89 -6.67 5.57
CA HIS A 55 9.20 -6.16 6.01
C HIS A 55 9.65 -4.92 5.20
N GLN A 56 9.49 -4.95 3.89
CA GLN A 56 9.86 -3.84 3.00
C GLN A 56 9.07 -2.56 3.30
N ALA A 57 7.79 -2.68 3.66
CA ALA A 57 6.98 -1.53 4.05
C ALA A 57 7.46 -0.94 5.38
N VAL A 58 7.82 -1.79 6.35
CA VAL A 58 8.35 -1.35 7.65
C VAL A 58 9.65 -0.58 7.46
N VAL A 59 10.56 -1.05 6.60
CA VAL A 59 11.82 -0.35 6.28
C VAL A 59 11.52 1.05 5.72
N ILE A 60 10.66 1.15 4.69
CA ILE A 60 10.28 2.44 4.09
C ILE A 60 9.66 3.37 5.14
N LEU A 61 8.79 2.85 5.99
CA LEU A 61 8.12 3.64 7.03
C LEU A 61 9.08 4.08 8.14
N ARG A 62 10.07 3.28 8.52
CA ARG A 62 11.12 3.68 9.49
C ARG A 62 11.97 4.82 8.93
N ASP A 63 12.40 4.75 7.67
CA ASP A 63 13.14 5.82 7.01
C ASP A 63 12.30 7.10 6.94
N LEU A 64 11.02 6.98 6.61
CA LEU A 64 10.11 8.12 6.55
C LEU A 64 9.81 8.71 7.95
N ASN A 65 9.75 7.87 8.99
CA ASN A 65 9.52 8.30 10.36
C ASN A 65 10.61 9.25 10.87
N ALA A 66 11.85 9.02 10.47
CA ALA A 66 12.96 9.93 10.79
C ALA A 66 12.72 11.37 10.28
N LEU A 67 11.95 11.54 9.20
CA LEU A 67 11.65 12.82 8.58
C LEU A 67 10.31 13.42 9.02
N THR A 68 9.26 12.60 9.14
CA THR A 68 7.89 13.08 9.37
C THR A 68 7.28 12.61 10.68
N GLY A 69 8.00 11.80 11.47
CA GLY A 69 7.50 11.15 12.68
C GLY A 69 7.15 12.12 13.83
N SER A 70 7.69 13.33 13.83
CA SER A 70 7.29 14.38 14.78
C SER A 70 5.94 15.03 14.46
N GLY A 71 5.41 14.80 13.25
CA GLY A 71 4.13 15.32 12.80
C GLY A 71 3.00 14.29 12.94
N ARG A 72 1.77 14.73 12.61
CA ARG A 72 0.60 13.87 12.65
C ARG A 72 0.59 12.86 11.49
N TYR A 73 0.84 13.34 10.26
CA TYR A 73 0.67 12.55 9.04
C TYR A 73 1.97 11.86 8.62
N VAL A 74 1.84 10.61 8.19
CA VAL A 74 2.93 9.86 7.56
C VAL A 74 3.39 10.55 6.28
N PHE A 75 2.44 11.04 5.50
CA PHE A 75 2.66 11.74 4.24
C PHE A 75 2.10 13.17 4.32
N PRO A 76 2.84 14.11 4.91
CA PRO A 76 2.38 15.50 5.01
C PRO A 76 2.33 16.18 3.64
N GLY A 77 1.52 17.22 3.55
CA GLY A 77 1.43 18.07 2.36
C GLY A 77 2.72 18.86 2.12
N ALA A 78 3.00 19.13 0.85
CA ALA A 78 4.22 19.84 0.45
C ALA A 78 4.26 21.30 0.94
N ARG A 79 3.10 21.94 1.14
CA ARG A 79 2.99 23.33 1.58
C ARG A 79 2.80 23.49 3.09
N THR A 80 2.27 22.47 3.74
CA THR A 80 1.99 22.49 5.19
C THR A 80 1.93 21.08 5.74
N SER A 81 2.55 20.86 6.89
CA SER A 81 2.50 19.58 7.60
C SER A 81 1.19 19.34 8.35
N SER A 82 0.34 20.38 8.50
CA SER A 82 -0.96 20.27 9.15
C SER A 82 -2.04 19.54 8.33
N ARG A 83 -1.76 19.25 7.06
CA ARG A 83 -2.65 18.51 6.15
C ARG A 83 -1.89 17.34 5.50
N PRO A 84 -2.59 16.25 5.16
CA PRO A 84 -1.97 15.16 4.42
C PRO A 84 -1.66 15.61 2.98
N MET A 85 -0.81 14.84 2.28
CA MET A 85 -0.57 15.05 0.85
C MET A 85 -1.88 15.09 0.05
N SER A 86 -1.86 15.76 -1.11
CA SER A 86 -3.05 15.89 -1.95
C SER A 86 -3.49 14.51 -2.48
N ASP A 87 -4.75 14.39 -2.81
CA ASP A 87 -5.36 13.20 -3.42
C ASP A 87 -4.79 12.90 -4.82
N ALA A 88 -4.35 13.94 -5.52
CA ALA A 88 -3.72 13.81 -6.83
C ALA A 88 -2.22 13.42 -6.75
N ALA A 89 -1.58 13.39 -5.58
CA ALA A 89 -0.13 13.29 -5.45
C ALA A 89 0.45 12.02 -6.10
N ILE A 90 -0.16 10.85 -5.86
CA ILE A 90 0.29 9.56 -6.41
C ILE A 90 0.12 9.56 -7.93
N ASN A 91 -1.06 9.96 -8.46
CA ASN A 91 -1.28 10.01 -9.90
C ASN A 91 -0.39 11.06 -10.59
N ALA A 92 -0.11 12.18 -9.95
CA ALA A 92 0.84 13.15 -10.45
C ALA A 92 2.28 12.59 -10.48
N ALA A 93 2.65 11.79 -9.50
CA ALA A 93 3.96 11.10 -9.49
C ALA A 93 4.05 10.05 -10.60
N LEU A 94 3.01 9.27 -10.84
CA LEU A 94 2.92 8.30 -11.96
C LEU A 94 3.08 9.00 -13.31
N ARG A 95 2.37 10.13 -13.55
CA ARG A 95 2.52 10.90 -14.78
C ARG A 95 3.94 11.44 -14.98
N ARG A 96 4.61 11.87 -13.91
CA ARG A 96 6.03 12.31 -14.01
C ARG A 96 6.99 11.16 -14.30
N LEU A 97 6.60 9.92 -14.08
CA LEU A 97 7.33 8.71 -14.47
C LEU A 97 7.00 8.25 -15.89
N GLY A 98 6.09 8.95 -16.59
CA GLY A 98 5.73 8.65 -17.97
C GLY A 98 4.45 7.83 -18.16
N TYR A 99 3.76 7.44 -17.06
CA TYR A 99 2.52 6.67 -17.17
C TYR A 99 1.32 7.54 -17.49
N ASP A 100 0.45 7.08 -18.39
CA ASP A 100 -0.86 7.69 -18.60
C ASP A 100 -1.85 7.20 -17.52
N THR A 101 -2.25 8.12 -16.65
CA THR A 101 -3.18 7.80 -15.57
C THR A 101 -4.66 7.75 -16.00
N LYS A 102 -4.95 7.84 -17.30
CA LYS A 102 -6.30 7.61 -17.85
C LYS A 102 -6.44 6.21 -18.43
N THR A 103 -5.38 5.67 -19.03
CA THR A 103 -5.43 4.44 -19.84
C THR A 103 -4.53 3.32 -19.29
N GLU A 104 -3.47 3.64 -18.52
CA GLU A 104 -2.50 2.63 -18.05
C GLU A 104 -2.70 2.27 -16.58
N ILE A 105 -2.36 3.18 -15.66
CA ILE A 105 -2.39 2.90 -14.23
C ILE A 105 -2.75 4.11 -13.37
N THR A 106 -3.49 3.88 -12.30
CA THR A 106 -3.76 4.88 -11.26
C THR A 106 -3.39 4.33 -9.88
N GLY A 107 -3.29 5.22 -8.89
CA GLY A 107 -3.15 4.78 -7.50
C GLY A 107 -4.27 3.84 -7.04
N HIS A 108 -5.46 3.93 -7.63
CA HIS A 108 -6.57 3.00 -7.36
C HIS A 108 -6.39 1.67 -8.12
N GLY A 109 -5.83 1.70 -9.31
CA GLY A 109 -5.58 0.52 -10.15
C GLY A 109 -4.65 -0.51 -9.49
N PHE A 110 -3.74 -0.09 -8.61
CA PHE A 110 -2.90 -1.02 -7.84
C PHE A 110 -3.69 -2.06 -7.05
N ARG A 111 -4.91 -1.73 -6.62
CA ARG A 111 -5.76 -2.68 -5.88
C ARG A 111 -6.30 -3.79 -6.78
N ALA A 112 -6.76 -3.44 -7.98
CA ALA A 112 -7.22 -4.41 -8.97
C ALA A 112 -6.05 -5.30 -9.44
N MET A 113 -4.89 -4.71 -9.71
CA MET A 113 -3.67 -5.41 -10.07
C MET A 113 -3.26 -6.43 -9.00
N ALA A 114 -3.16 -5.98 -7.73
CA ALA A 114 -2.80 -6.86 -6.63
C ALA A 114 -3.80 -8.02 -6.45
N ARG A 115 -5.12 -7.72 -6.53
CA ARG A 115 -6.17 -8.74 -6.44
C ARG A 115 -6.02 -9.84 -7.48
N THR A 116 -5.80 -9.45 -8.73
CA THR A 116 -5.65 -10.38 -9.85
C THR A 116 -4.40 -11.24 -9.68
N ILE A 117 -3.24 -10.63 -9.49
CA ILE A 117 -1.96 -11.35 -9.40
C ILE A 117 -1.90 -12.25 -8.15
N LEU A 118 -2.38 -11.77 -7.01
CA LEU A 118 -2.44 -12.57 -5.78
C LEU A 118 -3.28 -13.84 -5.99
N HIS A 119 -4.38 -13.74 -6.72
CA HIS A 119 -5.26 -14.88 -6.97
C HIS A 119 -4.72 -15.80 -8.08
N GLU A 120 -4.38 -15.22 -9.23
CA GLU A 120 -4.09 -15.99 -10.43
C GLU A 120 -2.65 -16.52 -10.50
N GLU A 121 -1.68 -15.78 -9.94
CA GLU A 121 -0.27 -16.15 -10.04
C GLU A 121 0.34 -16.61 -8.70
N LEU A 122 -0.19 -16.13 -7.58
CA LEU A 122 0.33 -16.46 -6.26
C LEU A 122 -0.58 -17.38 -5.44
N ASP A 123 -1.62 -17.95 -6.06
CA ASP A 123 -2.55 -18.93 -5.47
C ASP A 123 -3.12 -18.52 -4.11
N GLN A 124 -3.29 -17.21 -3.88
CA GLN A 124 -3.84 -16.72 -2.63
C GLN A 124 -5.36 -16.86 -2.59
N LYS A 125 -5.89 -17.26 -1.43
CA LYS A 125 -7.32 -17.48 -1.23
C LYS A 125 -8.12 -16.18 -1.43
N PRO A 126 -9.21 -16.19 -2.24
CA PRO A 126 -10.02 -15.00 -2.49
C PRO A 126 -10.52 -14.33 -1.22
N GLU A 127 -10.97 -15.09 -0.22
CA GLU A 127 -11.46 -14.54 1.05
C GLU A 127 -10.39 -13.78 1.83
N VAL A 128 -9.12 -14.23 1.78
CA VAL A 128 -7.99 -13.54 2.42
C VAL A 128 -7.70 -12.22 1.71
N ILE A 129 -7.73 -12.23 0.36
CA ILE A 129 -7.54 -11.05 -0.48
C ILE A 129 -8.66 -10.03 -0.24
N GLU A 130 -9.93 -10.44 -0.25
CA GLU A 130 -11.07 -9.55 -0.04
C GLU A 130 -11.06 -8.91 1.36
N HIS A 131 -10.63 -9.66 2.38
CA HIS A 131 -10.40 -9.10 3.72
C HIS A 131 -9.30 -8.05 3.73
N GLN A 132 -8.19 -8.29 3.04
CA GLN A 132 -7.10 -7.31 2.92
C GLN A 132 -7.56 -6.06 2.18
N LEU A 133 -8.38 -6.20 1.17
CA LEU A 133 -9.00 -5.10 0.44
C LEU A 133 -10.05 -4.34 1.25
N SER A 134 -10.40 -4.80 2.46
CA SER A 134 -11.51 -4.24 3.24
C SER A 134 -12.81 -4.18 2.44
N HIS A 135 -13.09 -5.27 1.70
CA HIS A 135 -14.39 -5.50 1.10
C HIS A 135 -15.30 -6.21 2.11
N SER A 136 -16.60 -5.94 2.03
CA SER A 136 -17.57 -6.65 2.85
C SER A 136 -17.64 -8.10 2.37
N VAL A 137 -17.11 -9.01 3.18
CA VAL A 137 -17.33 -10.44 2.98
C VAL A 137 -18.54 -10.82 3.84
N PRO A 138 -19.60 -11.39 3.25
CA PRO A 138 -20.74 -11.86 4.05
C PRO A 138 -20.24 -12.85 5.11
N ASP A 139 -20.50 -12.55 6.38
CA ASP A 139 -20.12 -13.41 7.48
C ASP A 139 -21.34 -13.68 8.38
N ALA A 140 -21.63 -14.97 8.58
CA ALA A 140 -22.70 -15.41 9.45
C ALA A 140 -22.48 -15.06 10.94
N LEU A 141 -21.25 -14.72 11.33
CA LEU A 141 -20.85 -14.44 12.72
C LEU A 141 -20.76 -12.94 13.06
N GLY A 142 -21.03 -12.04 12.10
CA GLY A 142 -21.13 -10.60 12.31
C GLY A 142 -19.79 -9.83 12.32
N THR A 143 -19.90 -8.51 12.26
CA THR A 143 -18.78 -7.57 12.03
C THR A 143 -17.71 -7.51 13.13
N ALA A 144 -18.01 -7.95 14.35
CA ALA A 144 -17.05 -7.90 15.47
C ALA A 144 -15.84 -8.85 15.29
N TYR A 145 -16.02 -9.97 14.58
CA TYR A 145 -14.98 -10.95 14.29
C TYR A 145 -14.11 -10.57 13.08
N ASN A 146 -14.49 -9.58 12.31
CA ASN A 146 -13.84 -9.26 11.04
C ASN A 146 -12.46 -8.60 11.15
N ARG A 147 -12.07 -8.06 12.31
CA ARG A 147 -10.83 -7.26 12.44
C ARG A 147 -9.57 -8.10 12.32
N THR A 148 -9.58 -9.30 12.90
CA THR A 148 -8.42 -10.21 12.96
C THR A 148 -8.63 -11.48 12.16
N LYS A 149 -9.74 -11.60 11.44
CA LYS A 149 -10.00 -12.75 10.60
C LYS A 149 -8.92 -12.88 9.54
N PHE A 150 -8.41 -14.07 9.38
CA PHE A 150 -7.29 -14.38 8.48
C PHE A 150 -6.01 -13.56 8.76
N LEU A 151 -5.78 -13.07 9.98
CA LEU A 151 -4.63 -12.19 10.23
C LEU A 151 -3.30 -12.88 9.88
N ARG A 152 -3.12 -14.14 10.27
CA ARG A 152 -1.92 -14.93 9.95
C ARG A 152 -1.76 -15.13 8.45
N GLU A 153 -2.81 -15.54 7.77
CA GLU A 153 -2.81 -15.73 6.31
C GLU A 153 -2.54 -14.41 5.60
N ARG A 154 -3.11 -13.32 6.07
CA ARG A 154 -2.86 -11.99 5.51
C ARG A 154 -1.43 -11.52 5.74
N GLN A 155 -0.81 -11.82 6.88
CA GLN A 155 0.61 -11.53 7.12
C GLN A 155 1.49 -12.25 6.11
N VAL A 156 1.27 -13.56 5.91
CA VAL A 156 1.99 -14.36 4.93
C VAL A 156 1.75 -13.84 3.51
N MET A 157 0.50 -13.59 3.14
CA MET A 157 0.14 -13.06 1.82
C MET A 157 0.81 -11.73 1.53
N MET A 158 0.81 -10.79 2.48
CA MET A 158 1.42 -9.47 2.30
C MET A 158 2.94 -9.55 2.14
N GLN A 159 3.61 -10.48 2.85
CA GLN A 159 5.04 -10.72 2.66
C GLN A 159 5.31 -11.36 1.31
N THR A 160 4.57 -12.41 0.94
CA THR A 160 4.68 -13.05 -0.40
C THR A 160 4.49 -12.05 -1.53
N TRP A 161 3.50 -11.16 -1.41
CA TRP A 161 3.25 -10.09 -2.38
C TRP A 161 4.42 -9.11 -2.49
N SER A 162 4.96 -8.66 -1.37
CA SER A 162 6.08 -7.74 -1.36
C SER A 162 7.35 -8.36 -1.95
N ASP A 163 7.62 -9.63 -1.65
CA ASP A 163 8.74 -10.39 -2.22
C ASP A 163 8.57 -10.60 -3.73
N TYR A 164 7.34 -10.81 -4.20
CA TYR A 164 7.03 -10.90 -5.62
C TYR A 164 7.30 -9.57 -6.35
N LEU A 165 6.91 -8.43 -5.75
CA LEU A 165 7.22 -7.12 -6.32
C LEU A 165 8.74 -6.87 -6.42
N ASP A 166 9.51 -7.28 -5.42
CA ASP A 166 10.98 -7.17 -5.45
C ASP A 166 11.59 -8.05 -6.56
N LYS A 167 11.08 -9.26 -6.79
CA LYS A 167 11.51 -10.13 -7.89
C LYS A 167 11.24 -9.50 -9.26
N ILE A 168 10.06 -8.93 -9.47
CA ILE A 168 9.73 -8.23 -10.72
C ILE A 168 10.68 -7.07 -10.94
N LYS A 169 10.92 -6.26 -9.91
CA LYS A 169 11.83 -5.13 -9.98
C LYS A 169 13.25 -5.57 -10.36
N ALA A 170 13.78 -6.62 -9.74
CA ALA A 170 15.10 -7.17 -10.06
C ALA A 170 15.17 -7.69 -11.50
N GLY A 171 14.11 -8.34 -11.99
CA GLY A 171 14.00 -8.79 -13.38
C GLY A 171 13.97 -7.63 -14.38
N ALA A 172 13.28 -6.56 -14.09
CA ALA A 172 13.23 -5.36 -14.92
C ALA A 172 14.60 -4.67 -15.01
N GLU A 173 15.34 -4.58 -13.91
CA GLU A 173 16.69 -4.03 -13.87
C GLU A 173 17.64 -4.83 -14.77
N VAL A 174 17.57 -6.16 -14.80
CA VAL A 174 18.36 -7.02 -15.68
C VAL A 174 18.03 -6.81 -17.16
N LEU A 175 16.76 -6.62 -17.51
CA LEU A 175 16.34 -6.35 -18.88
C LEU A 175 16.83 -4.98 -19.40
N GLU A 176 16.78 -3.94 -18.57
CA GLU A 176 17.29 -2.61 -18.92
C GLU A 176 18.81 -2.64 -19.20
N LEU A 177 19.59 -3.35 -18.41
CA LEU A 177 21.03 -3.49 -18.62
C LEU A 177 21.37 -4.21 -19.94
N ARG A 178 20.57 -5.22 -20.32
CA ARG A 178 20.73 -5.92 -21.61
C ARG A 178 20.35 -5.06 -22.81
N GLY A 179 19.37 -4.17 -22.68
CA GLY A 179 18.94 -3.27 -23.73
C GLY A 179 19.92 -2.11 -23.99
N ARG A 180 20.76 -1.74 -23.03
CA ARG A 180 21.80 -0.71 -23.18
C ARG A 180 23.11 -1.23 -23.78
N ALA A 181 23.28 -2.52 -23.90
CA ALA A 181 24.47 -3.15 -24.48
C ALA A 181 24.33 -3.44 -26.00
N ALA A 182 23.26 -2.99 -26.63
CA ALA A 182 23.02 -2.99 -28.08
C ALA A 182 23.08 -1.55 -28.61
#